data_be375110562cd01b16886239f7288eb8
#
_entry.id   be375110562cd01b16886239f7288eb8
#
_cell.length_a   1.000
_cell.length_b   1.000
_cell.length_c   1.000
_cell.angle_alpha   90.00
_cell.angle_beta   90.00
_cell.angle_gamma   90.00
#
_symmetry.space_group_name_H-M   'P 1'
#
loop_
_entity.id
_entity.type
_entity.pdbx_description
1 polymer ?
#
loop_
_entity_poly.entity_id
_entity_poly.type
_entity_poly.pdbx_seq_one_letter_code
_entity_poly.pdbx_strand_id
1 'polypeptide(L)'
;MAYTTIDDPSAYFQTTLYSGTGSTASVTNGGNSDLQPDWVWIKARNATRDHRLLDSTRGVQKELVSNSDAVEYTESTGLTAFQSDGFQHGGANGYGASGENYVAWQWKANGGTTTTNDASSTGVGGLDSVYQANTTAGFSIVTYTGSGSNTTVAHGLGNVPEVIIFKKRTDDTEDWLVYHHTQGNASAGKLNTNDAWETGSASLFDSTTPTSSVFSIKTNSKVNDSSDTYVAYCFSEVQGYSKFGNYTGNGNADGAFVYLGFKPALIIVRATDTDNWRMYDHKRADGHNVIDVRIIADTNAAESQDDNECDFLSNGVKWRSSSGGVNSDGQAYTYMAWAEHPFVSSKGVPVTAR
;
A
#
# COMPACT_ATOMS: atom_id res chain seq x y z
N MET A 1 14.29 25.76 -3.92
CA MET A 1 13.11 24.92 -3.58
C MET A 1 13.61 23.87 -2.60
N ALA A 2 12.90 23.58 -1.52
CA ALA A 2 13.28 22.51 -0.59
C ALA A 2 13.29 21.16 -1.31
N TYR A 3 14.18 20.24 -0.90
CA TYR A 3 14.23 18.89 -1.49
C TYR A 3 12.99 18.08 -1.19
N THR A 4 12.49 18.16 0.03
CA THR A 4 11.25 17.52 0.49
C THR A 4 10.41 18.49 1.31
N THR A 5 9.13 18.17 1.47
CA THR A 5 8.24 18.83 2.43
C THR A 5 8.06 18.00 3.71
N ILE A 6 8.59 16.76 3.73
CA ILE A 6 8.46 15.81 4.85
C ILE A 6 9.86 15.51 5.39
N ASP A 7 10.22 16.11 6.52
CA ASP A 7 11.48 15.83 7.23
C ASP A 7 11.39 14.58 8.11
N ASP A 8 10.19 14.27 8.63
CA ASP A 8 9.92 13.09 9.44
C ASP A 8 8.83 12.21 8.78
N PRO A 9 9.22 11.21 7.97
CA PRO A 9 8.29 10.26 7.39
C PRO A 9 7.46 9.48 8.41
N SER A 10 7.96 9.29 9.65
CA SER A 10 7.25 8.52 10.68
C SER A 10 5.92 9.17 11.12
N ALA A 11 5.73 10.46 10.84
CA ALA A 11 4.45 11.14 11.03
C ALA A 11 3.34 10.66 10.07
N TYR A 12 3.70 9.93 8.99
CA TYR A 12 2.77 9.55 7.91
C TYR A 12 2.80 8.06 7.56
N PHE A 13 3.92 7.38 7.82
CA PHE A 13 4.07 5.94 7.60
C PHE A 13 4.95 5.32 8.68
N GLN A 14 4.51 4.19 9.26
CA GLN A 14 5.33 3.41 10.17
C GLN A 14 5.16 1.90 9.95
N THR A 15 6.25 1.16 10.16
CA THR A 15 6.25 -0.30 10.30
C THR A 15 6.46 -0.65 11.76
N THR A 16 5.54 -1.41 12.35
CA THR A 16 5.60 -1.80 13.77
C THR A 16 5.58 -3.32 13.91
N LEU A 17 6.52 -3.84 14.69
CA LEU A 17 6.58 -5.27 15.07
C LEU A 17 5.98 -5.45 16.44
N TYR A 18 5.18 -6.50 16.63
CA TYR A 18 4.61 -6.85 17.92
C TYR A 18 4.38 -8.35 18.05
N SER A 19 4.22 -8.83 19.30
CA SER A 19 3.91 -10.21 19.61
C SER A 19 2.47 -10.33 20.09
N GLY A 20 1.75 -11.32 19.61
CA GLY A 20 0.39 -11.61 20.02
C GLY A 20 0.33 -12.19 21.43
N THR A 21 -0.66 -11.75 22.20
CA THR A 21 -0.93 -12.20 23.57
C THR A 21 -2.12 -13.12 23.69
N GLY A 22 -2.92 -13.26 22.62
CA GLY A 22 -4.20 -13.98 22.61
C GLY A 22 -5.34 -13.18 23.29
N SER A 23 -5.11 -11.92 23.59
CA SER A 23 -6.04 -11.04 24.28
C SER A 23 -6.06 -9.66 23.62
N THR A 24 -7.04 -8.84 23.99
CA THR A 24 -7.08 -7.43 23.60
C THR A 24 -5.80 -6.72 24.02
N ALA A 25 -5.14 -6.06 23.08
CA ALA A 25 -3.91 -5.32 23.32
C ALA A 25 -3.83 -4.09 22.40
N SER A 26 -3.12 -3.08 22.86
CA SER A 26 -2.73 -1.92 22.05
C SER A 26 -1.34 -2.14 21.46
N VAL A 27 -1.18 -1.76 20.21
CA VAL A 27 0.09 -1.72 19.51
C VAL A 27 0.46 -0.26 19.35
N THR A 28 1.48 0.18 20.08
CA THR A 28 1.99 1.55 20.04
C THR A 28 3.14 1.62 19.02
N ASN A 29 3.15 2.65 18.23
CA ASN A 29 4.20 2.92 17.26
C ASN A 29 5.51 3.37 17.94
N GLY A 30 6.62 3.25 17.26
CA GLY A 30 7.93 3.59 17.82
C GLY A 30 8.74 4.52 16.91
N GLY A 31 8.08 5.29 16.06
CA GLY A 31 8.72 6.32 15.24
C GLY A 31 9.04 7.59 16.02
N ASN A 32 9.60 8.60 15.35
CA ASN A 32 9.88 9.89 15.99
C ASN A 32 8.62 10.69 16.27
N SER A 33 7.56 10.49 15.49
CA SER A 33 6.26 11.14 15.65
C SER A 33 5.19 10.12 15.98
N ASP A 34 4.21 10.52 16.78
CA ASP A 34 2.98 9.77 16.98
C ASP A 34 2.23 9.65 15.64
N LEU A 35 1.73 8.47 15.33
CA LEU A 35 0.96 8.21 14.13
C LEU A 35 -0.36 7.54 14.51
N GLN A 36 -1.47 8.28 14.38
CA GLN A 36 -2.79 7.66 14.28
C GLN A 36 -2.93 7.10 12.87
N PRO A 37 -2.96 5.76 12.69
CA PRO A 37 -3.10 5.19 11.36
C PRO A 37 -4.54 5.35 10.86
N ASP A 38 -4.68 5.52 9.55
CA ASP A 38 -5.96 5.47 8.85
C ASP A 38 -6.07 4.22 7.97
N TRP A 39 -4.94 3.63 7.59
CA TRP A 39 -4.89 2.32 6.96
C TRP A 39 -3.85 1.45 7.64
N VAL A 40 -4.25 0.25 8.07
CA VAL A 40 -3.40 -0.73 8.74
C VAL A 40 -3.41 -2.03 7.95
N TRP A 41 -2.23 -2.49 7.57
CA TRP A 41 -2.01 -3.77 6.91
C TRP A 41 -1.21 -4.67 7.84
N ILE A 42 -1.83 -5.75 8.34
CA ILE A 42 -1.25 -6.66 9.34
C ILE A 42 -0.92 -8.01 8.70
N LYS A 43 0.20 -8.60 9.10
CA LYS A 43 0.57 -9.98 8.73
C LYS A 43 1.28 -10.69 9.87
N ALA A 44 0.87 -11.94 10.15
CA ALA A 44 1.64 -12.84 11.01
C ALA A 44 2.94 -13.25 10.30
N ARG A 45 4.07 -13.12 11.02
CA ARG A 45 5.41 -13.41 10.50
C ARG A 45 5.77 -14.89 10.58
N ASN A 46 5.44 -15.54 11.69
CA ASN A 46 5.83 -16.93 12.00
C ASN A 46 4.67 -17.94 11.87
N ALA A 47 3.58 -17.55 11.27
CA ALA A 47 2.41 -18.41 11.07
C ALA A 47 1.76 -18.19 9.70
N THR A 48 1.18 -19.25 9.14
CA THR A 48 0.36 -19.17 7.93
C THR A 48 -0.98 -18.53 8.28
N ARG A 49 -1.10 -17.22 8.01
CA ARG A 49 -2.30 -16.40 8.23
C ARG A 49 -2.50 -15.47 7.06
N ASP A 50 -3.75 -15.18 6.75
CA ASP A 50 -4.07 -14.18 5.75
C ASP A 50 -3.60 -12.79 6.17
N HIS A 51 -3.36 -11.94 5.18
CA HIS A 51 -3.15 -10.53 5.40
C HIS A 51 -4.45 -9.84 5.82
N ARG A 52 -4.38 -8.88 6.74
CA ARG A 52 -5.52 -8.14 7.25
C ARG A 52 -5.39 -6.66 6.91
N LEU A 53 -6.35 -6.12 6.16
CA LEU A 53 -6.37 -4.73 5.71
C LEU A 53 -7.61 -4.02 6.27
N LEU A 54 -7.38 -3.02 7.09
CA LEU A 54 -8.43 -2.24 7.76
C LEU A 54 -8.15 -0.76 7.57
N ASP A 55 -9.19 0.05 7.45
CA ASP A 55 -9.06 1.50 7.40
C ASP A 55 -10.16 2.22 8.18
N SER A 56 -9.84 3.44 8.61
CA SER A 56 -10.72 4.26 9.44
C SER A 56 -11.88 4.87 8.67
N THR A 57 -11.85 4.88 7.34
CA THR A 57 -12.97 5.32 6.49
C THR A 57 -14.11 4.31 6.48
N ARG A 58 -13.78 3.01 6.41
CA ARG A 58 -14.75 1.92 6.50
C ARG A 58 -15.14 1.61 7.95
N GLY A 59 -14.27 1.97 8.89
CA GLY A 59 -14.45 1.77 10.32
C GLY A 59 -13.72 0.54 10.86
N VAL A 60 -13.70 0.44 12.20
CA VAL A 60 -13.10 -0.71 12.89
C VAL A 60 -13.79 -2.03 12.53
N GLN A 61 -13.07 -3.13 12.65
CA GLN A 61 -13.59 -4.50 12.42
C GLN A 61 -13.99 -4.80 10.94
N LYS A 62 -13.90 -3.83 10.04
CA LYS A 62 -14.22 -4.01 8.61
C LYS A 62 -12.97 -4.52 7.89
N GLU A 63 -12.88 -5.83 7.77
CA GLU A 63 -11.70 -6.53 7.27
C GLU A 63 -11.78 -6.82 5.78
N LEU A 64 -10.68 -6.58 5.10
CA LEU A 64 -10.38 -7.08 3.75
C LEU A 64 -9.08 -7.88 3.81
N VAL A 65 -8.89 -8.78 2.86
CA VAL A 65 -7.75 -9.71 2.79
C VAL A 65 -7.02 -9.54 1.47
N SER A 66 -5.72 -9.16 1.48
CA SER A 66 -4.98 -8.89 0.24
C SER A 66 -4.72 -10.13 -0.61
N ASN A 67 -4.59 -11.29 0.02
CA ASN A 67 -4.34 -12.58 -0.64
C ASN A 67 -5.62 -13.36 -0.96
N SER A 68 -6.77 -12.67 -1.05
CA SER A 68 -8.06 -13.28 -1.36
C SER A 68 -8.94 -12.30 -2.15
N ASP A 69 -9.79 -12.84 -3.00
CA ASP A 69 -10.88 -12.16 -3.70
C ASP A 69 -12.12 -11.93 -2.84
N ALA A 70 -12.16 -12.47 -1.61
CA ALA A 70 -13.29 -12.38 -0.69
C ALA A 70 -13.77 -10.94 -0.47
N VAL A 71 -15.07 -10.80 -0.23
CA VAL A 71 -15.73 -9.54 0.13
C VAL A 71 -15.34 -9.10 1.54
N GLU A 72 -15.68 -7.85 1.89
CA GLU A 72 -15.51 -7.32 3.24
C GLU A 72 -16.35 -8.11 4.24
N TYR A 73 -15.75 -8.44 5.39
CA TYR A 73 -16.46 -9.03 6.50
C TYR A 73 -16.18 -8.32 7.82
N THR A 74 -16.95 -8.61 8.84
CA THR A 74 -16.79 -8.01 10.17
C THR A 74 -16.13 -9.02 11.11
N GLU A 75 -14.90 -8.69 11.56
CA GLU A 75 -14.19 -9.46 12.60
C GLU A 75 -14.22 -8.69 13.93
N SER A 76 -15.14 -9.10 14.81
CA SER A 76 -15.41 -8.39 16.07
C SER A 76 -14.21 -8.37 17.04
N THR A 77 -13.29 -9.31 16.92
CA THR A 77 -12.06 -9.44 17.70
C THR A 77 -10.81 -9.09 16.89
N GLY A 78 -11.00 -8.50 15.72
CA GLY A 78 -9.94 -7.96 14.87
C GLY A 78 -9.39 -6.63 15.38
N LEU A 79 -9.19 -5.66 14.49
CA LEU A 79 -8.79 -4.30 14.88
C LEU A 79 -10.01 -3.58 15.48
N THR A 80 -9.89 -3.16 16.76
CA THR A 80 -10.99 -2.61 17.55
C THR A 80 -10.92 -1.09 17.75
N ALA A 81 -9.74 -0.48 17.56
CA ALA A 81 -9.59 0.97 17.58
C ALA A 81 -8.36 1.43 16.77
N PHE A 82 -8.52 2.55 16.08
CA PHE A 82 -7.41 3.38 15.60
C PHE A 82 -7.07 4.35 16.73
N GLN A 83 -5.85 4.31 17.27
CA GLN A 83 -5.42 5.11 18.41
C GLN A 83 -4.57 6.29 17.95
N SER A 84 -4.37 7.27 18.81
CA SER A 84 -3.56 8.47 18.51
C SER A 84 -2.12 8.12 18.10
N ASP A 85 -1.61 6.97 18.59
CA ASP A 85 -0.33 6.41 18.21
C ASP A 85 -0.44 4.90 18.12
N GLY A 86 -0.81 4.40 16.92
CA GLY A 86 -1.02 2.97 16.65
C GLY A 86 -2.48 2.53 16.68
N PHE A 87 -2.73 1.29 17.10
CA PHE A 87 -4.05 0.67 17.05
C PHE A 87 -4.28 -0.33 18.19
N GLN A 88 -5.53 -0.74 18.40
CA GLN A 88 -5.91 -1.81 19.32
C GLN A 88 -6.51 -2.98 18.56
N HIS A 89 -6.19 -4.21 18.97
CA HIS A 89 -6.80 -5.44 18.46
C HIS A 89 -7.39 -6.30 19.59
N GLY A 90 -8.36 -7.17 19.25
CA GLY A 90 -9.05 -8.04 20.21
C GLY A 90 -8.38 -9.40 20.44
N GLY A 91 -7.21 -9.67 19.83
CA GLY A 91 -6.46 -10.91 20.03
C GLY A 91 -6.85 -12.06 19.11
N ALA A 92 -7.67 -11.84 18.09
CA ALA A 92 -8.03 -12.84 17.10
C ALA A 92 -6.82 -13.39 16.31
N ASN A 93 -6.99 -14.55 15.71
CA ASN A 93 -6.04 -15.10 14.74
C ASN A 93 -5.81 -14.12 13.58
N GLY A 94 -4.54 -13.89 13.24
CA GLY A 94 -4.16 -12.89 12.24
C GLY A 94 -4.01 -11.46 12.78
N TYR A 95 -4.31 -11.22 14.06
CA TYR A 95 -4.17 -9.91 14.72
C TYR A 95 -3.31 -9.94 15.98
N GLY A 96 -3.41 -10.96 16.80
CA GLY A 96 -2.70 -10.99 18.06
C GLY A 96 -2.78 -12.33 18.80
N ALA A 97 -2.87 -13.45 18.09
CA ALA A 97 -2.90 -14.77 18.68
C ALA A 97 -1.62 -15.04 19.51
N SER A 98 -1.79 -15.71 20.64
CA SER A 98 -0.67 -16.03 21.53
C SER A 98 0.41 -16.88 20.84
N GLY A 99 1.68 -16.46 20.95
CA GLY A 99 2.83 -17.13 20.35
C GLY A 99 3.08 -16.78 18.88
N GLU A 100 2.24 -15.93 18.27
CA GLU A 100 2.47 -15.42 16.93
C GLU A 100 3.14 -14.02 16.99
N ASN A 101 4.04 -13.75 16.05
CA ASN A 101 4.68 -12.46 15.85
C ASN A 101 4.11 -11.80 14.61
N TYR A 102 3.94 -10.51 14.68
CA TYR A 102 3.27 -9.74 13.64
C TYR A 102 4.11 -8.56 13.15
N VAL A 103 3.81 -8.14 11.94
CA VAL A 103 4.19 -6.84 11.39
C VAL A 103 2.92 -6.10 11.01
N ALA A 104 2.89 -4.78 11.29
CA ALA A 104 1.85 -3.87 10.84
C ALA A 104 2.50 -2.71 10.07
N TRP A 105 2.09 -2.52 8.81
CA TRP A 105 2.40 -1.33 8.01
C TRP A 105 1.22 -0.37 8.13
N GLN A 106 1.50 0.88 8.42
CA GLN A 106 0.50 1.85 8.84
C GLN A 106 0.68 3.16 8.08
N TRP A 107 -0.39 3.65 7.48
CA TRP A 107 -0.42 4.92 6.74
C TRP A 107 -1.44 5.87 7.36
N LYS A 108 -1.09 7.17 7.38
CA LYS A 108 -1.96 8.25 7.86
C LYS A 108 -2.60 8.99 6.69
N ALA A 109 -3.93 9.02 6.68
CA ALA A 109 -4.71 9.92 5.85
C ALA A 109 -5.11 11.17 6.67
N ASN A 110 -6.34 11.28 7.14
CA ASN A 110 -6.84 12.48 7.83
C ASN A 110 -7.33 12.21 9.27
N GLY A 111 -6.73 11.21 9.94
CA GLY A 111 -7.02 10.91 11.36
C GLY A 111 -8.48 10.51 11.60
N GLY A 112 -9.08 9.74 10.72
CA GLY A 112 -10.48 9.31 10.79
C GLY A 112 -11.50 10.36 10.32
N THR A 113 -11.06 11.58 9.97
CA THR A 113 -11.97 12.63 9.51
C THR A 113 -12.21 12.51 8.02
N THR A 114 -13.47 12.24 7.64
CA THR A 114 -13.90 12.07 6.26
C THR A 114 -14.44 13.36 5.65
N THR A 115 -14.32 13.46 4.32
CA THR A 115 -14.99 14.45 3.49
C THR A 115 -15.99 13.72 2.58
N THR A 116 -17.24 14.15 2.59
CA THR A 116 -18.25 13.70 1.62
C THR A 116 -18.20 14.59 0.40
N ASN A 117 -18.00 13.99 -0.77
CA ASN A 117 -18.13 14.65 -2.05
C ASN A 117 -19.48 14.27 -2.66
N ASP A 118 -20.43 15.19 -2.63
CA ASP A 118 -21.64 15.16 -3.45
C ASP A 118 -21.25 15.72 -4.82
N ALA A 119 -21.11 14.84 -5.81
CA ALA A 119 -20.61 15.20 -7.14
C ALA A 119 -21.50 16.21 -7.84
N SER A 120 -22.82 16.15 -7.60
CA SER A 120 -23.80 17.09 -8.16
C SER A 120 -23.66 18.50 -7.61
N SER A 121 -23.26 18.62 -6.34
CA SER A 121 -23.10 19.90 -5.66
C SER A 121 -21.70 20.50 -5.84
N THR A 122 -20.67 19.67 -5.85
CA THR A 122 -19.27 20.13 -5.96
C THR A 122 -18.82 20.33 -7.41
N GLY A 123 -19.44 19.63 -8.35
CA GLY A 123 -18.99 19.55 -9.74
C GLY A 123 -17.68 18.77 -9.91
N VAL A 124 -17.25 18.01 -8.89
CA VAL A 124 -16.04 17.20 -8.92
C VAL A 124 -16.42 15.72 -8.98
N GLY A 125 -16.03 15.06 -10.07
CA GLY A 125 -16.44 13.69 -10.36
C GLY A 125 -17.86 13.59 -10.91
N GLY A 126 -18.24 12.39 -11.31
CA GLY A 126 -19.60 12.05 -11.75
C GLY A 126 -20.32 11.13 -10.77
N LEU A 127 -19.67 10.75 -9.68
CA LEU A 127 -20.17 9.84 -8.67
C LEU A 127 -19.84 10.36 -7.26
N ASP A 128 -20.80 10.23 -6.35
CA ASP A 128 -20.59 10.59 -4.95
C ASP A 128 -19.54 9.70 -4.33
N SER A 129 -18.73 10.29 -3.49
CA SER A 129 -17.68 9.57 -2.77
C SER A 129 -17.47 10.12 -1.36
N VAL A 130 -16.91 9.27 -0.49
CA VAL A 130 -16.42 9.69 0.82
C VAL A 130 -14.94 9.39 0.86
N TYR A 131 -14.14 10.39 1.19
CA TYR A 131 -12.69 10.19 1.25
C TYR A 131 -12.05 10.80 2.50
N GLN A 132 -10.90 10.24 2.87
CA GLN A 132 -9.93 10.85 3.75
C GLN A 132 -8.65 11.08 2.94
N ALA A 133 -8.18 12.31 2.86
CA ALA A 133 -7.02 12.65 2.06
C ALA A 133 -5.96 13.40 2.88
N ASN A 134 -4.72 12.93 2.80
CA ASN A 134 -3.53 13.61 3.27
C ASN A 134 -2.75 14.15 2.06
N THR A 135 -2.97 15.41 1.72
CA THR A 135 -2.32 16.04 0.57
C THR A 135 -0.82 16.24 0.76
N THR A 136 -0.32 16.23 2.01
CA THR A 136 1.11 16.33 2.33
C THR A 136 1.82 14.99 2.09
N ALA A 137 1.21 13.89 2.52
CA ALA A 137 1.76 12.55 2.38
C ALA A 137 1.38 11.87 1.04
N GLY A 138 0.49 12.51 0.26
CA GLY A 138 0.03 11.95 -1.02
C GLY A 138 -0.78 10.66 -0.88
N PHE A 139 -1.56 10.51 0.18
CA PHE A 139 -2.36 9.31 0.43
C PHE A 139 -3.83 9.63 0.67
N SER A 140 -4.74 8.91 0.02
CA SER A 140 -6.16 8.98 0.35
C SER A 140 -6.84 7.61 0.32
N ILE A 141 -7.89 7.48 1.13
CA ILE A 141 -8.80 6.35 1.19
C ILE A 141 -10.16 6.84 0.69
N VAL A 142 -10.65 6.21 -0.35
CA VAL A 142 -11.89 6.63 -1.03
C VAL A 142 -12.90 5.49 -1.00
N THR A 143 -14.12 5.75 -0.58
CA THR A 143 -15.24 4.80 -0.69
C THR A 143 -16.32 5.38 -1.60
N TYR A 144 -16.95 4.54 -2.41
CA TYR A 144 -18.03 4.91 -3.32
C TYR A 144 -18.95 3.73 -3.61
N THR A 145 -20.14 4.02 -4.14
CA THR A 145 -21.05 3.01 -4.65
C THR A 145 -21.03 3.05 -6.18
N GLY A 146 -20.84 1.90 -6.81
CA GLY A 146 -20.77 1.80 -8.27
C GLY A 146 -22.07 2.16 -8.96
N SER A 147 -21.98 2.66 -10.19
CA SER A 147 -23.11 3.08 -11.03
C SER A 147 -23.40 2.12 -12.19
N GLY A 148 -22.49 1.20 -12.51
CA GLY A 148 -22.58 0.36 -13.71
C GLY A 148 -22.38 1.13 -15.03
N SER A 149 -21.97 2.42 -14.96
CA SER A 149 -21.76 3.28 -16.12
C SER A 149 -20.42 4.01 -16.02
N ASN A 150 -19.83 4.37 -17.16
CA ASN A 150 -18.59 5.15 -17.17
C ASN A 150 -18.76 6.43 -16.36
N THR A 151 -17.85 6.66 -15.43
CA THR A 151 -17.91 7.82 -14.52
C THR A 151 -16.54 8.14 -13.94
N THR A 152 -16.49 9.17 -13.11
CA THR A 152 -15.30 9.59 -12.38
C THR A 152 -15.60 9.71 -10.89
N VAL A 153 -14.59 9.45 -10.05
CA VAL A 153 -14.69 9.48 -8.59
C VAL A 153 -13.66 10.43 -8.02
N ALA A 154 -14.09 11.33 -7.13
CA ALA A 154 -13.20 12.26 -6.45
C ALA A 154 -12.34 11.56 -5.39
N HIS A 155 -11.03 11.91 -5.30
CA HIS A 155 -10.09 11.31 -4.36
C HIS A 155 -9.47 12.30 -3.35
N GLY A 156 -9.65 13.59 -3.53
CA GLY A 156 -9.26 14.64 -2.58
C GLY A 156 -7.76 14.93 -2.43
N LEU A 157 -6.86 14.30 -3.20
CA LEU A 157 -5.41 14.47 -3.06
C LEU A 157 -4.88 15.82 -3.53
N GLY A 158 -5.52 16.44 -4.53
CA GLY A 158 -4.99 17.64 -5.17
C GLY A 158 -3.79 17.41 -6.11
N ASN A 159 -3.26 16.18 -6.15
CA ASN A 159 -2.22 15.71 -7.05
C ASN A 159 -2.69 14.44 -7.77
N VAL A 160 -2.08 14.15 -8.92
CA VAL A 160 -2.39 12.94 -9.69
C VAL A 160 -1.92 11.71 -8.90
N PRO A 161 -2.77 10.71 -8.63
CA PRO A 161 -2.31 9.45 -8.08
C PRO A 161 -1.55 8.62 -9.12
N GLU A 162 -0.36 8.16 -8.75
CA GLU A 162 0.47 7.24 -9.54
C GLU A 162 0.09 5.78 -9.32
N VAL A 163 -0.47 5.46 -8.14
CA VAL A 163 -0.96 4.12 -7.80
C VAL A 163 -2.34 4.23 -7.19
N ILE A 164 -3.25 3.33 -7.61
CA ILE A 164 -4.57 3.16 -6.99
C ILE A 164 -4.83 1.67 -6.81
N ILE A 165 -5.14 1.27 -5.58
CA ILE A 165 -5.49 -0.12 -5.24
C ILE A 165 -6.99 -0.17 -4.97
N PHE A 166 -7.72 -0.93 -5.76
CA PHE A 166 -9.18 -1.06 -5.68
C PHE A 166 -9.60 -2.39 -5.09
N LYS A 167 -10.71 -2.37 -4.34
CA LYS A 167 -11.41 -3.59 -3.90
C LYS A 167 -12.92 -3.38 -3.87
N LYS A 168 -13.64 -4.31 -4.49
CA LYS A 168 -15.08 -4.50 -4.30
C LYS A 168 -15.32 -5.04 -2.88
N ARG A 169 -16.29 -4.46 -2.16
CA ARG A 169 -16.57 -4.76 -0.75
C ARG A 169 -17.79 -5.65 -0.55
N THR A 170 -18.74 -5.64 -1.48
CA THR A 170 -20.05 -6.28 -1.36
C THR A 170 -20.29 -7.31 -2.45
N ASP A 171 -21.26 -8.18 -2.18
CA ASP A 171 -21.87 -9.21 -3.04
C ASP A 171 -20.89 -10.28 -3.53
N ASP A 172 -20.38 -10.19 -4.74
CA ASP A 172 -19.55 -11.22 -5.35
C ASP A 172 -18.08 -11.05 -5.04
N THR A 173 -17.34 -12.16 -5.07
CA THR A 173 -15.89 -12.15 -4.98
C THR A 173 -15.27 -11.56 -6.25
N GLU A 174 -14.41 -10.56 -6.10
CA GLU A 174 -13.68 -9.94 -7.21
C GLU A 174 -12.23 -9.70 -6.81
N ASP A 175 -11.34 -9.82 -7.76
CA ASP A 175 -9.91 -9.55 -7.53
C ASP A 175 -9.68 -8.11 -7.05
N TRP A 176 -8.65 -7.95 -6.25
CA TRP A 176 -8.05 -6.64 -6.02
C TRP A 176 -7.39 -6.14 -7.31
N LEU A 177 -7.64 -4.91 -7.70
CA LEU A 177 -6.97 -4.30 -8.85
C LEU A 177 -5.97 -3.24 -8.42
N VAL A 178 -4.84 -3.20 -9.13
CA VAL A 178 -3.80 -2.20 -8.95
C VAL A 178 -3.62 -1.44 -10.27
N TYR A 179 -3.99 -0.16 -10.28
CA TYR A 179 -3.50 0.78 -11.28
C TYR A 179 -2.10 1.23 -10.89
N HIS A 180 -1.16 1.21 -11.82
CA HIS A 180 0.18 1.76 -11.64
C HIS A 180 0.56 2.57 -12.88
N HIS A 181 0.96 3.83 -12.69
CA HIS A 181 1.16 4.78 -13.80
C HIS A 181 2.19 4.27 -14.84
N THR A 182 3.20 3.50 -14.42
CA THR A 182 4.22 2.96 -15.34
C THR A 182 3.68 1.86 -16.26
N GLN A 183 2.56 1.25 -15.92
CA GLN A 183 1.88 0.25 -16.76
C GLN A 183 0.78 0.85 -17.63
N GLY A 184 0.43 2.12 -17.34
CA GLY A 184 -0.56 2.88 -18.10
C GLY A 184 -2.01 2.60 -17.70
N ASN A 185 -2.90 3.36 -18.29
CA ASN A 185 -4.33 3.42 -17.95
C ASN A 185 -5.21 2.36 -18.64
N ALA A 186 -4.60 1.49 -19.45
CA ALA A 186 -5.25 0.34 -20.06
C ALA A 186 -4.74 -0.99 -19.48
N SER A 187 -4.06 -0.95 -18.33
CA SER A 187 -3.45 -2.11 -17.69
C SER A 187 -3.75 -2.13 -16.20
N ALA A 188 -3.87 -3.33 -15.63
CA ALA A 188 -4.05 -3.52 -14.19
C ALA A 188 -3.29 -4.75 -13.70
N GLY A 189 -2.69 -4.65 -12.53
CA GLY A 189 -2.22 -5.79 -11.75
C GLY A 189 -3.31 -6.29 -10.82
N LYS A 190 -3.24 -7.56 -10.42
CA LYS A 190 -4.06 -8.12 -9.33
C LYS A 190 -3.20 -8.24 -8.08
N LEU A 191 -3.68 -7.71 -6.95
CA LEU A 191 -2.92 -7.79 -5.69
C LEU A 191 -3.04 -9.18 -5.02
N ASN A 192 -4.12 -9.88 -5.25
CA ASN A 192 -4.43 -11.17 -4.62
C ASN A 192 -3.94 -12.39 -5.40
N THR A 193 -3.32 -12.21 -6.56
CA THR A 193 -2.81 -13.29 -7.39
C THR A 193 -1.43 -12.95 -7.96
N ASN A 194 -0.73 -13.98 -8.46
CA ASN A 194 0.53 -13.83 -9.17
C ASN A 194 0.37 -13.73 -10.70
N ASP A 195 -0.84 -13.51 -11.22
CA ASP A 195 -1.10 -13.38 -12.65
C ASP A 195 -0.29 -12.23 -13.26
N ALA A 196 0.15 -12.36 -14.48
CA ALA A 196 0.76 -11.26 -15.23
C ALA A 196 -0.16 -10.03 -15.28
N TRP A 197 0.41 -8.84 -15.46
CA TRP A 197 -0.37 -7.63 -15.66
C TRP A 197 -1.33 -7.79 -16.83
N GLU A 198 -2.62 -7.54 -16.59
CA GLU A 198 -3.61 -7.47 -17.65
C GLU A 198 -3.34 -6.23 -18.51
N THR A 199 -3.28 -6.41 -19.83
CA THR A 199 -3.13 -5.32 -20.80
C THR A 199 -4.36 -5.22 -21.68
N GLY A 200 -4.63 -4.02 -22.22
CA GLY A 200 -5.79 -3.79 -23.07
C GLY A 200 -7.13 -3.74 -22.33
N SER A 201 -7.11 -3.63 -21.00
CA SER A 201 -8.31 -3.59 -20.14
C SER A 201 -8.95 -2.21 -20.14
N ALA A 202 -9.31 -1.69 -21.33
CA ALA A 202 -10.01 -0.40 -21.46
C ALA A 202 -11.35 -0.33 -20.70
N SER A 203 -11.87 -1.47 -20.26
CA SER A 203 -13.09 -1.56 -19.45
C SER A 203 -12.91 -1.20 -17.98
N LEU A 204 -11.67 -1.05 -17.49
CA LEU A 204 -11.40 -0.74 -16.08
C LEU A 204 -11.40 0.78 -15.83
N PHE A 205 -10.46 1.49 -16.44
CA PHE A 205 -10.17 2.91 -16.13
C PHE A 205 -10.51 3.84 -17.30
N ASP A 206 -11.37 3.41 -18.23
CA ASP A 206 -11.77 4.13 -19.43
C ASP A 206 -10.58 4.62 -20.29
N SER A 207 -9.45 3.91 -20.24
CA SER A 207 -8.18 4.33 -20.86
C SER A 207 -7.82 5.79 -20.52
N THR A 208 -8.23 6.26 -19.34
CA THR A 208 -8.06 7.65 -18.92
C THR A 208 -7.13 7.71 -17.71
N THR A 209 -6.07 8.48 -17.84
CA THR A 209 -5.13 8.73 -16.74
C THR A 209 -5.85 9.52 -15.63
N PRO A 210 -5.67 9.16 -14.36
CA PRO A 210 -6.17 9.95 -13.23
C PRO A 210 -5.72 11.41 -13.33
N THR A 211 -6.55 12.31 -12.84
CA THR A 211 -6.24 13.74 -12.72
C THR A 211 -5.88 14.09 -11.28
N SER A 212 -5.59 15.35 -10.99
CA SER A 212 -5.39 15.82 -9.61
C SER A 212 -6.67 15.79 -8.74
N SER A 213 -7.83 15.58 -9.35
CA SER A 213 -9.13 15.63 -8.67
C SER A 213 -9.87 14.31 -8.66
N VAL A 214 -9.78 13.54 -9.77
CA VAL A 214 -10.60 12.35 -9.98
C VAL A 214 -9.81 11.24 -10.66
N PHE A 215 -10.25 10.00 -10.43
CA PHE A 215 -9.92 8.86 -11.29
C PHE A 215 -11.15 8.39 -12.05
N SER A 216 -10.95 7.82 -13.24
CA SER A 216 -12.00 7.29 -14.10
C SER A 216 -12.23 5.80 -13.83
N ILE A 217 -13.49 5.38 -13.84
CA ILE A 217 -13.92 3.98 -13.78
C ILE A 217 -14.95 3.72 -14.86
N LYS A 218 -14.93 2.49 -15.38
CA LYS A 218 -15.84 2.07 -16.44
C LYS A 218 -16.82 1.01 -15.92
N THR A 219 -17.37 0.19 -16.79
CA THR A 219 -18.46 -0.77 -16.47
C THR A 219 -17.96 -2.11 -15.94
N ASN A 220 -16.67 -2.27 -15.63
CA ASN A 220 -16.14 -3.52 -15.11
C ASN A 220 -16.56 -3.74 -13.66
N SER A 221 -17.06 -4.95 -13.31
CA SER A 221 -17.53 -5.33 -11.98
C SER A 221 -16.48 -5.14 -10.88
N LYS A 222 -15.20 -5.27 -11.20
CA LYS A 222 -14.08 -5.09 -10.25
C LYS A 222 -13.95 -3.66 -9.73
N VAL A 223 -14.48 -2.67 -10.43
CA VAL A 223 -14.38 -1.25 -10.06
C VAL A 223 -15.70 -0.50 -10.05
N ASN A 224 -16.78 -0.96 -10.71
CA ASN A 224 -17.98 -0.14 -10.90
C ASN A 224 -19.26 -0.94 -11.25
N ASP A 225 -19.52 -2.05 -10.56
CA ASP A 225 -20.82 -2.71 -10.69
C ASP A 225 -21.91 -1.90 -10.01
N SER A 226 -23.11 -1.93 -10.57
CA SER A 226 -24.24 -1.10 -10.10
C SER A 226 -24.65 -1.52 -8.68
N SER A 227 -24.73 -0.54 -7.78
CA SER A 227 -25.13 -0.69 -6.37
C SER A 227 -24.11 -1.36 -5.45
N ASP A 228 -23.00 -1.87 -5.97
CA ASP A 228 -21.92 -2.41 -5.15
C ASP A 228 -21.05 -1.32 -4.55
N THR A 229 -20.47 -1.62 -3.39
CA THR A 229 -19.59 -0.68 -2.71
C THR A 229 -18.12 -1.03 -2.91
N TYR A 230 -17.30 -0.01 -3.00
CA TYR A 230 -15.86 -0.13 -3.28
C TYR A 230 -15.02 0.67 -2.29
N VAL A 231 -13.76 0.28 -2.16
CA VAL A 231 -12.71 1.12 -1.58
C VAL A 231 -11.56 1.26 -2.58
N ALA A 232 -10.98 2.46 -2.65
CA ALA A 232 -9.78 2.75 -3.43
C ALA A 232 -8.75 3.44 -2.53
N TYR A 233 -7.53 2.90 -2.49
CA TYR A 233 -6.37 3.49 -1.82
C TYR A 233 -5.53 4.19 -2.88
N CYS A 234 -5.49 5.52 -2.85
CA CYS A 234 -4.84 6.36 -3.85
C CYS A 234 -3.52 6.91 -3.31
N PHE A 235 -2.46 6.82 -4.10
CA PHE A 235 -1.13 7.30 -3.73
C PHE A 235 -0.56 8.21 -4.81
N SER A 236 -0.14 9.43 -4.41
CA SER A 236 0.65 10.37 -5.21
C SER A 236 2.08 10.42 -4.70
N GLU A 237 3.06 10.49 -5.61
CA GLU A 237 4.47 10.67 -5.22
C GLU A 237 4.70 11.95 -4.43
N VAL A 238 5.50 11.83 -3.36
CA VAL A 238 6.03 12.96 -2.60
C VAL A 238 7.54 12.84 -2.52
N GLN A 239 8.24 13.80 -3.09
CA GLN A 239 9.71 13.78 -3.14
C GLN A 239 10.31 13.62 -1.75
N GLY A 240 11.22 12.64 -1.62
CA GLY A 240 11.88 12.31 -0.35
C GLY A 240 11.03 11.48 0.63
N TYR A 241 9.79 11.14 0.28
CA TYR A 241 8.88 10.36 1.12
C TYR A 241 8.29 9.13 0.44
N SER A 242 7.77 9.25 -0.77
CA SER A 242 7.19 8.12 -1.49
C SER A 242 7.60 8.12 -2.95
N LYS A 243 7.73 6.94 -3.55
CA LYS A 243 8.04 6.79 -4.96
C LYS A 243 7.42 5.52 -5.54
N PHE A 244 6.84 5.67 -6.73
CA PHE A 244 6.19 4.60 -7.47
C PHE A 244 6.79 4.56 -8.87
N GLY A 245 7.43 3.45 -9.25
CA GLY A 245 8.18 3.42 -10.49
C GLY A 245 8.40 2.02 -11.03
N ASN A 246 9.33 1.92 -11.95
CA ASN A 246 9.75 0.65 -12.53
C ASN A 246 11.27 0.58 -12.64
N TYR A 247 11.79 -0.62 -12.81
CA TYR A 247 13.18 -0.89 -13.18
C TYR A 247 13.26 -2.17 -14.00
N THR A 248 14.41 -2.39 -14.61
CA THR A 248 14.73 -3.64 -15.32
C THR A 248 15.80 -4.41 -14.56
N GLY A 249 15.56 -5.69 -14.34
CA GLY A 249 16.52 -6.59 -13.72
C GLY A 249 17.73 -6.84 -14.64
N ASN A 250 18.87 -7.15 -14.06
CA ASN A 250 20.11 -7.43 -14.78
C ASN A 250 20.64 -8.87 -14.61
N GLY A 251 19.89 -9.73 -13.92
CA GLY A 251 20.23 -11.15 -13.72
C GLY A 251 21.51 -11.41 -12.91
N ASN A 252 22.03 -10.41 -12.21
CA ASN A 252 23.31 -10.50 -11.50
C ASN A 252 23.11 -10.28 -9.99
N ALA A 253 23.91 -10.96 -9.16
CA ALA A 253 23.93 -10.71 -7.71
C ALA A 253 24.46 -9.31 -7.36
N ASP A 254 25.24 -8.65 -8.25
CA ASP A 254 25.44 -7.21 -8.23
C ASP A 254 24.31 -6.54 -9.02
N GLY A 255 23.11 -6.60 -8.45
CA GLY A 255 21.86 -6.33 -9.10
C GLY A 255 21.60 -4.86 -9.43
N ALA A 256 20.41 -4.58 -9.94
CA ALA A 256 19.99 -3.23 -10.28
C ALA A 256 19.95 -2.33 -9.03
N PHE A 257 20.35 -1.06 -9.19
CA PHE A 257 20.13 -0.01 -8.20
C PHE A 257 18.89 0.80 -8.60
N VAL A 258 17.95 0.92 -7.66
CA VAL A 258 16.71 1.68 -7.82
C VAL A 258 16.82 2.96 -7.00
N TYR A 259 16.98 4.09 -7.69
CA TYR A 259 17.03 5.40 -7.03
C TYR A 259 15.63 5.84 -6.56
N LEU A 260 15.47 6.05 -5.28
CA LEU A 260 14.23 6.51 -4.66
C LEU A 260 14.27 7.98 -4.23
N GLY A 261 15.47 8.50 -3.91
CA GLY A 261 15.64 9.82 -3.32
C GLY A 261 15.39 9.85 -1.81
N PHE A 262 15.36 8.66 -1.18
CA PHE A 262 15.24 8.47 0.26
C PHE A 262 15.71 7.06 0.66
N LYS A 263 16.00 6.88 1.95
CA LYS A 263 16.19 5.55 2.53
C LYS A 263 14.81 4.91 2.73
N PRO A 264 14.52 3.75 2.12
CA PRO A 264 13.20 3.15 2.24
C PRO A 264 12.94 2.56 3.63
N ALA A 265 11.70 2.67 4.11
CA ALA A 265 11.14 1.90 5.21
C ALA A 265 10.46 0.63 4.69
N LEU A 266 9.76 0.74 3.56
CA LEU A 266 9.04 -0.34 2.90
C LEU A 266 9.22 -0.20 1.38
N ILE A 267 9.43 -1.32 0.71
CA ILE A 267 9.23 -1.45 -0.73
C ILE A 267 8.36 -2.67 -1.01
N ILE A 268 7.36 -2.48 -1.86
CA ILE A 268 6.55 -3.55 -2.45
C ILE A 268 6.91 -3.62 -3.92
N VAL A 269 7.31 -4.79 -4.40
CA VAL A 269 7.82 -4.99 -5.77
C VAL A 269 7.19 -6.20 -6.41
N ARG A 270 7.00 -6.13 -7.73
CA ARG A 270 6.49 -7.23 -8.54
C ARG A 270 7.01 -7.15 -9.97
N ALA A 271 7.33 -8.31 -10.57
CA ALA A 271 7.55 -8.42 -12.01
C ALA A 271 6.23 -8.12 -12.78
N THR A 272 6.38 -7.64 -14.01
CA THR A 272 5.21 -7.39 -14.87
C THR A 272 4.65 -8.68 -15.48
N ASP A 273 5.43 -9.75 -15.49
CA ASP A 273 4.99 -11.11 -15.85
C ASP A 273 4.35 -11.81 -14.64
N THR A 274 4.06 -13.10 -14.77
CA THR A 274 3.53 -13.95 -13.69
C THR A 274 4.52 -14.03 -12.53
N ASP A 275 4.24 -13.35 -11.45
CA ASP A 275 5.06 -13.34 -10.23
C ASP A 275 4.27 -12.80 -9.02
N ASN A 276 4.79 -13.04 -7.81
CA ASN A 276 4.17 -12.61 -6.56
C ASN A 276 4.54 -11.16 -6.21
N TRP A 277 3.70 -10.52 -5.39
CA TRP A 277 3.97 -9.23 -4.77
C TRP A 277 4.88 -9.41 -3.54
N ARG A 278 6.12 -8.98 -3.63
CA ARG A 278 7.11 -9.09 -2.56
C ARG A 278 7.21 -7.82 -1.74
N MET A 279 7.21 -7.96 -0.43
CA MET A 279 7.28 -6.87 0.54
C MET A 279 8.56 -7.00 1.37
N TYR A 280 9.36 -5.95 1.36
CA TYR A 280 10.60 -5.83 2.14
C TYR A 280 10.53 -4.57 2.99
N ASP A 281 10.87 -4.67 4.28
CA ASP A 281 10.95 -3.51 5.17
C ASP A 281 12.16 -3.62 6.11
N HIS A 282 12.62 -2.45 6.58
CA HIS A 282 13.81 -2.36 7.42
C HIS A 282 13.60 -2.89 8.84
N LYS A 283 12.37 -2.88 9.37
CA LYS A 283 12.08 -3.28 10.75
C LYS A 283 12.23 -4.78 10.96
N ARG A 284 11.78 -5.60 9.99
CA ARG A 284 11.90 -7.05 10.07
C ARG A 284 13.34 -7.52 9.93
N ALA A 285 14.21 -6.74 9.32
CA ALA A 285 15.65 -6.97 9.22
C ALA A 285 16.44 -6.24 10.33
N ASP A 286 15.83 -5.94 11.46
CA ASP A 286 16.42 -5.26 12.63
C ASP A 286 17.10 -3.92 12.27
N GLY A 287 16.64 -3.26 11.22
CA GLY A 287 17.18 -1.97 10.76
C GLY A 287 18.52 -2.07 10.02
N HIS A 288 19.01 -3.27 9.74
CA HIS A 288 20.32 -3.50 9.13
C HIS A 288 20.19 -4.05 7.70
N ASN A 289 21.20 -3.78 6.89
CA ASN A 289 21.44 -4.50 5.64
C ASN A 289 22.24 -5.79 5.96
N VAL A 290 22.03 -6.85 5.28
CA VAL A 290 21.18 -7.05 4.09
C VAL A 290 19.74 -7.30 4.53
N ILE A 291 18.77 -6.83 3.71
CA ILE A 291 17.35 -7.19 3.89
C ILE A 291 17.16 -8.55 3.23
N ASP A 292 17.00 -9.60 4.02
CA ASP A 292 16.89 -11.00 3.60
C ASP A 292 15.52 -11.62 3.95
N VAL A 293 14.66 -10.87 4.62
CA VAL A 293 13.33 -11.31 5.04
C VAL A 293 12.25 -10.72 4.14
N ARG A 294 11.38 -11.58 3.63
CA ARG A 294 10.26 -11.16 2.78
C ARG A 294 8.93 -11.70 3.26
N ILE A 295 7.88 -10.98 2.92
CA ILE A 295 6.48 -11.41 2.97
C ILE A 295 5.91 -11.25 1.55
N ILE A 296 5.01 -12.17 1.18
CA ILE A 296 4.34 -12.20 -0.12
C ILE A 296 2.89 -11.74 0.08
N ALA A 297 2.49 -10.62 -0.51
CA ALA A 297 1.19 -9.99 -0.27
C ALA A 297 0.00 -10.77 -0.82
N ASP A 298 0.21 -11.57 -1.84
CA ASP A 298 -0.78 -12.41 -2.52
C ASP A 298 -0.85 -13.85 -1.99
N THR A 299 -0.18 -14.15 -0.87
CA THR A 299 -0.25 -15.47 -0.22
C THR A 299 -0.40 -15.35 1.29
N ASN A 300 -0.92 -16.39 1.94
CA ASN A 300 -0.99 -16.48 3.40
C ASN A 300 0.28 -17.05 4.05
N ALA A 301 1.32 -17.34 3.30
CA ALA A 301 2.57 -17.92 3.81
C ALA A 301 3.17 -17.07 4.94
N ALA A 302 3.86 -17.72 5.85
CA ALA A 302 4.67 -17.05 6.85
C ALA A 302 5.83 -16.29 6.18
N GLU A 303 6.46 -15.40 6.93
CA GLU A 303 7.71 -14.74 6.51
C GLU A 303 8.74 -15.78 6.09
N SER A 304 9.39 -15.54 4.99
CA SER A 304 10.51 -16.35 4.53
C SER A 304 11.79 -15.55 4.56
N GLN A 305 12.89 -16.25 4.85
CA GLN A 305 14.23 -15.71 4.75
C GLN A 305 14.88 -16.27 3.48
N ASP A 306 15.38 -15.38 2.65
CA ASP A 306 16.17 -15.72 1.46
C ASP A 306 17.57 -15.13 1.60
N ASP A 307 18.54 -15.72 0.92
CA ASP A 307 19.92 -15.25 0.99
C ASP A 307 20.10 -13.92 0.23
N ASN A 308 20.31 -12.83 0.97
CA ASN A 308 20.83 -11.55 0.47
C ASN A 308 19.98 -10.90 -0.64
N GLU A 309 18.70 -10.58 -0.36
CA GLU A 309 17.83 -10.02 -1.39
C GLU A 309 18.18 -8.58 -1.77
N CYS A 310 18.30 -7.66 -0.81
CA CYS A 310 18.62 -6.26 -1.12
C CYS A 310 19.26 -5.48 0.03
N ASP A 311 19.89 -4.37 -0.31
CA ASP A 311 20.31 -3.32 0.63
C ASP A 311 19.39 -2.10 0.52
N PHE A 312 18.94 -1.58 1.67
CA PHE A 312 18.32 -0.27 1.80
C PHE A 312 19.39 0.77 2.04
N LEU A 313 19.64 1.60 1.02
CA LEU A 313 20.65 2.64 1.02
C LEU A 313 20.02 4.00 1.33
N SER A 314 20.83 5.00 1.63
CA SER A 314 20.38 6.35 1.95
C SER A 314 19.51 7.02 0.88
N ASN A 315 19.56 6.53 -0.35
CA ASN A 315 18.88 7.13 -1.51
C ASN A 315 18.17 6.10 -2.40
N GLY A 316 18.02 4.84 -1.96
CA GLY A 316 17.37 3.83 -2.78
C GLY A 316 17.59 2.39 -2.32
N VAL A 317 17.28 1.46 -3.23
CA VAL A 317 17.43 0.02 -3.03
C VAL A 317 18.48 -0.52 -4.00
N LYS A 318 19.39 -1.34 -3.49
CA LYS A 318 20.32 -2.14 -4.29
C LYS A 318 19.95 -3.60 -4.18
N TRP A 319 19.53 -4.20 -5.27
CA TRP A 319 19.29 -5.64 -5.31
C TRP A 319 20.60 -6.41 -5.21
N ARG A 320 20.61 -7.49 -4.42
CA ARG A 320 21.78 -8.36 -4.15
C ARG A 320 21.57 -9.78 -4.65
N SER A 321 20.47 -10.02 -5.34
CA SER A 321 20.05 -11.33 -5.81
C SER A 321 19.87 -11.32 -7.32
N SER A 322 20.12 -12.46 -7.96
CA SER A 322 19.71 -12.73 -9.36
C SER A 322 18.33 -13.38 -9.45
N SER A 323 17.59 -13.44 -8.33
CA SER A 323 16.27 -14.08 -8.21
C SER A 323 15.27 -13.49 -9.21
N GLY A 324 14.50 -14.37 -9.84
CA GLY A 324 13.42 -13.99 -10.76
C GLY A 324 12.40 -13.04 -10.16
N GLY A 325 12.22 -13.11 -8.87
CA GLY A 325 11.26 -12.28 -8.15
C GLY A 325 11.59 -10.79 -8.04
N VAL A 326 12.87 -10.44 -8.22
CA VAL A 326 13.33 -9.05 -8.06
C VAL A 326 14.35 -8.61 -9.10
N ASN A 327 15.06 -9.52 -9.78
CA ASN A 327 16.20 -9.10 -10.62
C ASN A 327 16.55 -10.05 -11.77
N SER A 328 15.58 -10.75 -12.39
CA SER A 328 15.82 -11.52 -13.64
C SER A 328 16.35 -10.64 -14.76
N ASP A 329 17.23 -11.16 -15.57
CA ASP A 329 17.81 -10.44 -16.71
C ASP A 329 16.74 -10.01 -17.71
N GLY A 330 16.70 -8.71 -18.00
CA GLY A 330 15.73 -8.11 -18.93
C GLY A 330 14.29 -8.02 -18.44
N GLN A 331 13.97 -8.57 -17.26
CA GLN A 331 12.62 -8.52 -16.69
C GLN A 331 12.28 -7.12 -16.17
N ALA A 332 11.09 -6.63 -16.51
CA ALA A 332 10.57 -5.38 -15.98
C ALA A 332 9.84 -5.62 -14.64
N TYR A 333 10.06 -4.72 -13.69
CA TYR A 333 9.45 -4.72 -12.37
C TYR A 333 8.78 -3.38 -12.09
N THR A 334 7.63 -3.40 -11.41
CA THR A 334 7.02 -2.22 -10.81
C THR A 334 7.25 -2.23 -9.30
N TYR A 335 7.31 -1.05 -8.69
CA TYR A 335 7.48 -0.93 -7.25
C TYR A 335 6.68 0.23 -6.65
N MET A 336 6.36 0.08 -5.36
CA MET A 336 5.83 1.10 -4.48
C MET A 336 6.75 1.19 -3.27
N ALA A 337 7.24 2.40 -2.93
CA ALA A 337 8.19 2.57 -1.83
C ALA A 337 7.85 3.79 -0.97
N TRP A 338 8.09 3.66 0.34
CA TRP A 338 7.89 4.70 1.35
C TRP A 338 9.15 4.86 2.19
N ALA A 339 9.44 6.09 2.60
CA ALA A 339 10.69 6.46 3.25
C ALA A 339 10.73 6.13 4.74
N GLU A 340 11.91 5.73 5.21
CA GLU A 340 12.35 5.84 6.60
C GLU A 340 12.87 7.25 6.88
N HIS A 341 13.71 7.76 5.95
CA HIS A 341 14.29 9.10 6.02
C HIS A 341 14.45 9.66 4.61
N PRO A 342 14.20 10.97 4.38
CA PRO A 342 14.52 11.61 3.13
C PRO A 342 16.04 11.62 2.91
N PHE A 343 16.48 11.60 1.65
CA PHE A 343 17.91 11.72 1.35
C PHE A 343 18.49 13.07 1.77
N VAL A 344 17.71 14.13 1.56
CA VAL A 344 18.03 15.50 1.97
C VAL A 344 16.80 16.11 2.63
N SER A 345 16.99 16.77 3.76
CA SER A 345 15.91 17.45 4.48
C SER A 345 15.38 18.69 3.73
N SER A 346 14.26 19.22 4.22
CA SER A 346 13.68 20.49 3.73
C SER A 346 14.67 21.68 3.82
N LYS A 347 15.66 21.58 4.69
CA LYS A 347 16.72 22.60 4.89
C LYS A 347 17.98 22.36 4.04
N GLY A 348 17.96 21.35 3.14
CA GLY A 348 19.08 21.02 2.27
C GLY A 348 20.22 20.26 2.97
N VAL A 349 19.97 19.66 4.14
CA VAL A 349 20.96 18.88 4.88
C VAL A 349 20.78 17.39 4.56
N PRO A 350 21.84 16.65 4.15
CA PRO A 350 21.77 15.20 4.02
C PRO A 350 21.37 14.55 5.36
N VAL A 351 20.34 13.68 5.35
CA VAL A 351 19.77 13.11 6.57
C VAL A 351 20.44 11.80 6.94
N THR A 352 20.86 11.00 5.95
CA THR A 352 21.52 9.73 6.18
C THR A 352 22.82 9.64 5.41
N ALA A 353 23.92 9.42 6.13
CA ALA A 353 25.24 9.16 5.57
C ALA A 353 25.66 7.68 5.75
N ARG A 354 24.71 6.75 5.91
CA ARG A 354 24.99 5.33 6.13
C ARG A 354 24.51 4.47 4.98
#